data_72ec940f8cf1d7cc97e7ef3e276e7a31
#
_entry.id   72ec940f8cf1d7cc97e7ef3e276e7a31
#
_cell.length_a   1.000
_cell.length_b   1.000
_cell.length_c   1.000
_cell.angle_alpha   90.00
_cell.angle_beta   90.00
_cell.angle_gamma   90.00
#
_symmetry.space_group_name_H-M   'P 1'
#
loop_
_entity.id
_entity.type
_entity.pdbx_description
1 polymer ?
#
loop_
_entity_poly.entity_id
_entity_poly.type
_entity_poly.pdbx_seq_one_letter_code
_entity_poly.pdbx_strand_id
1 'polypeptide(L)'
;MTALTGLSTLSALTAQSGAVSIDALRLLPALAPALGALLVLLVDALAPRRTLPHLVVGALALLMGAAGAMPGALSPAQEPVLTLCLPGGPDGACLWSAGPLDSTLQIGLLAASLAALLLLSDQWRDLPGDRAVDVALILASAAGGAAVVAARELGTWLVALELATLPVIALVVLRGTRRAAHGGMTLMMTSLLSFAVLVVGTGLWVMATGDASLSGTAIRTAWAEPDQRAVLVLAILTLFVGLGFKLSLVPFHAWTPPTFVSGPLPISALLATASKLAAVGALLALIAPFAGLADPHPHALAFVVGALAIGSMLVGTVVAFRATDLVRLLAWSTIAQAGWVVLPLAALTTVGHRASVAYALTYAAAGLVAFAVATAVRTAGGEPGSERGLAAYRGLARSHPHVGGPLILALLTLAGLPPAILGLVAKVVAIRPLLAAGLWPLAVLAVIAVVLGIAVYVRWIAVLLAAPEHRTTAASGNNAGTVVEVQVGPGALAVLSLGTALLVVASVVPQVLYGLLS
;
A
#
# COMPACT_ATOMS: atom_id res chain seq x y z
N MET A 1 37.11 29.91 15.98
CA MET A 1 36.97 29.81 14.50
C MET A 1 37.76 28.68 13.86
N THR A 2 38.30 27.73 14.60
CA THR A 2 39.16 26.64 14.10
C THR A 2 38.46 25.24 14.01
N ALA A 3 37.24 25.11 14.51
CA ALA A 3 36.50 23.82 14.47
C ALA A 3 35.62 23.67 13.22
N LEU A 4 35.26 24.73 12.52
CA LEU A 4 34.45 24.67 11.30
C LEU A 4 35.24 24.37 10.03
N THR A 5 36.56 24.60 10.05
CA THR A 5 37.44 24.24 8.92
C THR A 5 37.78 22.77 8.85
N GLY A 6 37.65 22.01 9.94
CA GLY A 6 37.89 20.56 9.98
C GLY A 6 36.80 19.73 9.31
N LEU A 7 35.55 20.20 9.31
CA LEU A 7 34.40 19.52 8.68
C LEU A 7 34.39 19.66 7.16
N SER A 8 34.88 20.80 6.64
CA SER A 8 35.00 21.02 5.19
C SER A 8 36.16 20.22 4.57
N THR A 9 37.22 19.94 5.32
CA THR A 9 38.33 19.10 4.85
C THR A 9 38.01 17.61 4.87
N LEU A 10 37.16 17.14 5.80
CA LEU A 10 36.65 15.78 5.80
C LEU A 10 35.72 15.49 4.61
N SER A 11 34.86 16.44 4.24
CA SER A 11 34.03 16.31 3.04
C SER A 11 34.82 16.37 1.72
N ALA A 12 35.93 17.11 1.70
CA ALA A 12 36.83 17.14 0.55
C ALA A 12 37.70 15.88 0.40
N LEU A 13 38.06 15.23 1.52
CA LEU A 13 38.79 13.96 1.51
C LEU A 13 37.94 12.76 1.08
N THR A 14 36.64 12.78 1.37
CA THR A 14 35.70 11.75 0.89
C THR A 14 35.42 11.84 -0.61
N ALA A 15 35.51 13.02 -1.20
CA ALA A 15 35.35 13.22 -2.66
C ALA A 15 36.54 12.65 -3.48
N GLN A 16 37.69 12.44 -2.86
CA GLN A 16 38.88 11.85 -3.52
C GLN A 16 39.02 10.31 -3.35
N SER A 17 38.21 9.70 -2.48
CA SER A 17 38.42 8.30 -2.07
C SER A 17 37.66 7.27 -2.90
N GLY A 18 36.97 7.58 -3.98
CA GLY A 18 36.23 6.60 -4.77
C GLY A 18 35.17 5.81 -3.96
N ALA A 19 34.86 6.23 -2.74
CA ALA A 19 33.95 5.56 -1.83
C ALA A 19 32.51 6.08 -2.02
N VAL A 20 31.55 5.18 -1.94
CA VAL A 20 30.11 5.52 -1.94
C VAL A 20 29.81 6.41 -0.74
N SER A 21 29.18 7.56 -0.95
CA SER A 21 28.75 8.44 0.14
C SER A 21 27.50 7.87 0.82
N ILE A 22 27.62 7.54 2.10
CA ILE A 22 26.51 6.97 2.89
C ILE A 22 26.10 7.96 3.97
N ASP A 23 24.85 8.41 3.92
CA ASP A 23 24.21 9.17 4.99
C ASP A 23 23.15 8.30 5.65
N ALA A 24 23.47 7.72 6.80
CA ALA A 24 22.58 6.80 7.52
C ALA A 24 21.27 7.46 7.98
N LEU A 25 21.27 8.78 8.23
CA LEU A 25 20.04 9.48 8.63
C LEU A 25 19.02 9.55 7.50
N ARG A 26 19.48 9.64 6.25
CA ARG A 26 18.63 9.63 5.06
C ARG A 26 18.06 8.25 4.75
N LEU A 27 18.67 7.19 5.30
CA LEU A 27 18.19 5.80 5.18
C LEU A 27 17.22 5.41 6.30
N LEU A 28 16.97 6.27 7.30
CA LEU A 28 16.10 5.96 8.45
C LEU A 28 14.75 5.36 8.07
N PRO A 29 14.04 5.79 7.00
CA PRO A 29 12.76 5.21 6.63
C PRO A 29 12.80 3.68 6.43
N ALA A 30 13.91 3.15 5.91
CA ALA A 30 14.13 1.71 5.76
C ALA A 30 14.97 1.12 6.90
N LEU A 31 15.99 1.85 7.37
CA LEU A 31 16.95 1.37 8.35
C LEU A 31 16.34 1.19 9.75
N ALA A 32 15.48 2.13 10.18
CA ALA A 32 14.86 2.05 11.50
C ALA A 32 13.98 0.79 11.66
N PRO A 33 13.05 0.45 10.76
CA PRO A 33 12.32 -0.81 10.87
C PRO A 33 13.22 -2.04 10.67
N ALA A 34 14.27 -1.99 9.81
CA ALA A 34 15.20 -3.11 9.66
C ALA A 34 15.97 -3.42 10.97
N LEU A 35 16.54 -2.39 11.60
CA LEU A 35 17.21 -2.53 12.91
C LEU A 35 16.21 -2.89 14.02
N GLY A 36 15.00 -2.34 13.95
CA GLY A 36 13.91 -2.68 14.86
C GLY A 36 13.56 -4.17 14.81
N ALA A 37 13.54 -4.78 13.62
CA ALA A 37 13.29 -6.21 13.46
C ALA A 37 14.36 -7.06 14.19
N LEU A 38 15.63 -6.71 14.04
CA LEU A 38 16.72 -7.37 14.75
C LEU A 38 16.64 -7.14 16.26
N LEU A 39 16.34 -5.92 16.67
CA LEU A 39 16.23 -5.56 18.08
C LEU A 39 15.07 -6.29 18.77
N VAL A 40 13.92 -6.47 18.11
CA VAL A 40 12.80 -7.23 18.66
C VAL A 40 13.20 -8.68 18.94
N LEU A 41 13.91 -9.33 18.01
CA LEU A 41 14.40 -10.71 18.21
C LEU A 41 15.44 -10.79 19.34
N LEU A 42 16.31 -9.79 19.47
CA LEU A 42 17.26 -9.70 20.58
C LEU A 42 16.54 -9.51 21.93
N VAL A 43 15.54 -8.63 21.98
CA VAL A 43 14.72 -8.39 23.17
C VAL A 43 13.98 -9.67 23.57
N ASP A 44 13.49 -10.46 22.63
CA ASP A 44 12.83 -11.73 22.91
C ASP A 44 13.80 -12.75 23.51
N ALA A 45 15.01 -12.85 22.97
CA ALA A 45 16.05 -13.71 23.52
C ALA A 45 16.44 -13.36 24.97
N LEU A 46 16.39 -12.07 25.34
CA LEU A 46 16.73 -11.57 26.69
C LEU A 46 15.53 -11.58 27.65
N ALA A 47 14.32 -11.40 27.16
CA ALA A 47 13.09 -11.28 27.96
C ALA A 47 11.91 -12.06 27.32
N PRO A 48 12.01 -13.39 27.21
CA PRO A 48 11.02 -14.20 26.53
C PRO A 48 9.63 -14.07 27.19
N ARG A 49 8.59 -14.21 26.38
CA ARG A 49 7.16 -14.15 26.80
C ARG A 49 6.63 -12.77 27.21
N ARG A 50 7.41 -11.70 27.11
CA ARG A 50 6.91 -10.34 27.36
C ARG A 50 6.44 -9.69 26.07
N THR A 51 5.13 -9.46 25.89
CA THR A 51 4.55 -8.92 24.66
C THR A 51 4.73 -7.41 24.53
N LEU A 52 4.66 -6.66 25.65
CA LEU A 52 4.74 -5.19 25.62
C LEU A 52 6.06 -4.65 25.07
N PRO A 53 7.26 -5.17 25.45
CA PRO A 53 8.52 -4.70 24.87
C PRO A 53 8.58 -4.87 23.35
N HIS A 54 8.09 -6.00 22.81
CA HIS A 54 8.07 -6.23 21.35
C HIS A 54 7.20 -5.21 20.63
N LEU A 55 5.99 -4.95 21.16
CA LEU A 55 5.09 -3.94 20.61
C LEU A 55 5.72 -2.53 20.65
N VAL A 56 6.34 -2.16 21.77
CA VAL A 56 6.97 -0.83 21.93
C VAL A 56 8.14 -0.67 20.98
N VAL A 57 9.04 -1.64 20.88
CA VAL A 57 10.19 -1.58 19.95
C VAL A 57 9.69 -1.50 18.51
N GLY A 58 8.70 -2.32 18.14
CA GLY A 58 8.11 -2.30 16.80
C GLY A 58 7.46 -0.97 16.46
N ALA A 59 6.66 -0.43 17.37
CA ALA A 59 6.01 0.87 17.18
C ALA A 59 7.03 2.02 17.08
N LEU A 60 8.04 2.05 17.96
CA LEU A 60 9.10 3.06 17.93
C LEU A 60 9.91 2.99 16.62
N ALA A 61 10.25 1.79 16.15
CA ALA A 61 10.99 1.62 14.89
C ALA A 61 10.20 2.17 13.70
N LEU A 62 8.89 1.91 13.62
CA LEU A 62 8.02 2.44 12.56
C LEU A 62 7.86 3.96 12.65
N LEU A 63 7.69 4.50 13.85
CA LEU A 63 7.60 5.95 14.08
C LEU A 63 8.91 6.66 13.75
N MET A 64 10.06 6.09 14.14
CA MET A 64 11.38 6.63 13.78
C MET A 64 11.60 6.61 12.27
N GLY A 65 11.22 5.53 11.60
CA GLY A 65 11.27 5.45 10.14
C GLY A 65 10.39 6.53 9.48
N ALA A 66 9.17 6.73 9.97
CA ALA A 66 8.27 7.76 9.47
C ALA A 66 8.82 9.18 9.73
N ALA A 67 9.39 9.42 10.91
CA ALA A 67 10.07 10.69 11.22
C ALA A 67 11.28 10.93 10.30
N GLY A 68 12.04 9.87 9.98
CA GLY A 68 13.16 9.92 9.04
C GLY A 68 12.75 10.27 7.60
N ALA A 69 11.51 10.03 7.21
CA ALA A 69 10.98 10.42 5.90
C ALA A 69 10.47 11.89 5.86
N MET A 70 10.24 12.53 7.00
CA MET A 70 9.70 13.91 7.05
C MET A 70 10.54 14.94 6.28
N PRO A 71 11.89 14.94 6.37
CA PRO A 71 12.70 15.90 5.61
C PRO A 71 12.43 15.83 4.10
N GLY A 72 12.33 14.63 3.53
CA GLY A 72 12.02 14.44 2.12
C GLY A 72 10.59 14.83 1.73
N ALA A 73 9.62 14.62 2.64
CA ALA A 73 8.23 15.03 2.40
C ALA A 73 8.05 16.56 2.40
N LEU A 74 8.91 17.27 3.11
CA LEU A 74 8.88 18.74 3.23
C LEU A 74 9.89 19.43 2.30
N SER A 75 10.73 18.67 1.57
CA SER A 75 11.72 19.23 0.64
C SER A 75 11.05 19.78 -0.63
N PRO A 76 11.67 20.79 -1.28
CA PRO A 76 11.26 21.16 -2.64
C PRO A 76 11.37 19.99 -3.60
N ALA A 77 10.48 19.93 -4.60
CA ALA A 77 10.44 18.81 -5.55
C ALA A 77 11.76 18.65 -6.36
N GLN A 78 12.54 19.73 -6.51
CA GLN A 78 13.83 19.73 -7.19
C GLN A 78 15.01 19.29 -6.32
N GLU A 79 14.81 19.17 -4.99
CA GLU A 79 15.85 18.83 -4.03
C GLU A 79 15.51 17.54 -3.27
N PRO A 80 15.51 16.37 -3.95
CA PRO A 80 15.24 15.11 -3.28
C PRO A 80 16.35 14.76 -2.28
N VAL A 81 16.01 14.00 -1.26
CA VAL A 81 16.97 13.46 -0.31
C VAL A 81 17.75 12.34 -1.00
N LEU A 82 19.05 12.55 -1.23
CA LEU A 82 19.95 11.64 -1.95
C LEU A 82 20.95 10.99 -0.99
N THR A 83 21.21 9.69 -1.16
CA THR A 83 22.29 8.97 -0.49
C THR A 83 22.69 7.72 -1.29
N LEU A 84 23.74 7.03 -0.89
CA LEU A 84 24.33 5.92 -1.65
C LEU A 84 24.74 6.36 -3.06
N CYS A 85 25.38 7.53 -3.17
CA CYS A 85 25.80 8.10 -4.44
C CYS A 85 27.15 7.54 -4.86
N LEU A 86 27.24 7.10 -6.12
CA LEU A 86 28.46 6.56 -6.71
C LEU A 86 29.42 7.70 -7.10
N PRO A 87 30.69 7.66 -6.73
CA PRO A 87 31.66 8.67 -7.10
C PRO A 87 31.93 8.61 -8.62
N GLY A 88 31.92 9.77 -9.28
CA GLY A 88 32.23 9.89 -10.70
C GLY A 88 31.18 9.32 -11.66
N GLY A 89 30.02 8.92 -11.17
CA GLY A 89 28.90 8.54 -12.02
C GLY A 89 28.33 9.74 -12.79
N PRO A 90 27.80 9.54 -14.01
CA PRO A 90 27.12 10.61 -14.74
C PRO A 90 25.98 11.17 -13.89
N ASP A 91 25.97 12.49 -13.71
CA ASP A 91 24.93 13.24 -12.99
C ASP A 91 24.69 12.82 -11.52
N GLY A 92 25.74 12.31 -10.82
CA GLY A 92 25.62 11.91 -9.40
C GLY A 92 24.65 10.76 -9.20
N ALA A 93 24.83 9.65 -9.93
CA ALA A 93 23.99 8.46 -9.81
C ALA A 93 23.91 7.96 -8.37
N CYS A 94 22.77 8.19 -7.71
CA CYS A 94 22.50 7.74 -6.36
C CYS A 94 21.52 6.55 -6.40
N LEU A 95 21.82 5.50 -5.64
CA LEU A 95 20.94 4.32 -5.54
C LEU A 95 19.67 4.61 -4.75
N TRP A 96 19.69 5.66 -3.92
CA TRP A 96 18.58 6.12 -3.10
C TRP A 96 18.27 7.58 -3.41
N SER A 97 17.01 7.84 -3.77
CA SER A 97 16.48 9.19 -3.96
C SER A 97 15.03 9.24 -3.49
N ALA A 98 14.73 10.08 -2.53
CA ALA A 98 13.39 10.26 -1.98
C ALA A 98 12.97 11.73 -2.06
N GLY A 99 12.11 12.04 -3.02
CA GLY A 99 11.43 13.33 -3.11
C GLY A 99 10.14 13.39 -2.28
N PRO A 100 9.36 14.48 -2.38
CA PRO A 100 8.13 14.65 -1.60
C PRO A 100 7.12 13.51 -1.77
N LEU A 101 6.91 13.02 -2.99
CA LEU A 101 5.97 11.92 -3.25
C LEU A 101 6.45 10.61 -2.65
N ASP A 102 7.74 10.29 -2.83
CA ASP A 102 8.34 9.07 -2.29
C ASP A 102 8.28 9.06 -0.77
N SER A 103 8.70 10.16 -0.14
CA SER A 103 8.73 10.30 1.31
C SER A 103 7.33 10.30 1.93
N THR A 104 6.33 10.88 1.25
CA THR A 104 4.93 10.82 1.69
C THR A 104 4.39 9.39 1.60
N LEU A 105 4.75 8.62 0.57
CA LEU A 105 4.43 7.19 0.49
C LEU A 105 5.12 6.39 1.59
N GLN A 106 6.39 6.68 1.90
CA GLN A 106 7.11 6.05 3.01
C GLN A 106 6.41 6.30 4.35
N ILE A 107 6.01 7.54 4.64
CA ILE A 107 5.25 7.87 5.85
C ILE A 107 3.93 7.09 5.88
N GLY A 108 3.18 7.09 4.77
CA GLY A 108 1.90 6.39 4.66
C GLY A 108 2.03 4.88 4.89
N LEU A 109 3.02 4.23 4.27
CA LEU A 109 3.22 2.78 4.44
C LEU A 109 3.69 2.40 5.85
N LEU A 110 4.55 3.23 6.48
CA LEU A 110 5.03 3.00 7.85
C LEU A 110 3.89 3.21 8.86
N ALA A 111 3.05 4.22 8.67
CA ALA A 111 1.84 4.43 9.46
C ALA A 111 0.83 3.28 9.29
N ALA A 112 0.64 2.79 8.06
CA ALA A 112 -0.23 1.64 7.78
C ALA A 112 0.32 0.34 8.39
N SER A 113 1.65 0.16 8.39
CA SER A 113 2.31 -0.97 9.06
C SER A 113 2.15 -0.90 10.58
N LEU A 114 2.24 0.29 11.16
CA LEU A 114 1.96 0.53 12.58
C LEU A 114 0.51 0.20 12.92
N ALA A 115 -0.44 0.65 12.11
CA ALA A 115 -1.85 0.32 12.29
C ALA A 115 -2.09 -1.19 12.23
N ALA A 116 -1.50 -1.90 11.27
CA ALA A 116 -1.59 -3.36 11.19
C ALA A 116 -0.96 -4.06 12.41
N LEU A 117 0.17 -3.56 12.91
CA LEU A 117 0.81 -4.07 14.14
C LEU A 117 -0.10 -3.89 15.36
N LEU A 118 -0.72 -2.72 15.51
CA LEU A 118 -1.65 -2.44 16.61
C LEU A 118 -2.89 -3.37 16.54
N LEU A 119 -3.47 -3.53 15.35
CA LEU A 119 -4.59 -4.46 15.14
C LEU A 119 -4.19 -5.91 15.41
N LEU A 120 -2.97 -6.32 15.05
CA LEU A 120 -2.47 -7.68 15.30
C LEU A 120 -2.26 -7.92 16.80
N SER A 121 -1.79 -6.91 17.54
CA SER A 121 -1.58 -7.02 18.99
C SER A 121 -2.86 -7.33 19.76
N ASP A 122 -4.02 -6.86 19.31
CA ASP A 122 -5.33 -7.19 19.89
C ASP A 122 -5.72 -8.66 19.67
N GLN A 123 -5.13 -9.33 18.69
CA GLN A 123 -5.41 -10.74 18.36
C GLN A 123 -4.36 -11.72 18.91
N TRP A 124 -3.31 -11.26 19.58
CA TRP A 124 -2.23 -12.13 20.09
C TRP A 124 -2.67 -13.18 21.10
N ARG A 125 -3.81 -13.01 21.75
CA ARG A 125 -4.36 -14.02 22.67
C ARG A 125 -4.95 -15.20 21.91
N ASP A 126 -5.45 -14.95 20.69
CA ASP A 126 -6.22 -15.89 19.89
C ASP A 126 -5.38 -16.54 18.78
N LEU A 127 -4.21 -15.97 18.47
CA LEU A 127 -3.33 -16.46 17.40
C LEU A 127 -2.20 -17.31 18.00
N PRO A 128 -1.90 -18.47 17.40
CA PRO A 128 -0.67 -19.20 17.70
C PRO A 128 0.54 -18.44 17.14
N GLY A 129 1.71 -18.71 17.70
CA GLY A 129 2.98 -18.19 17.20
C GLY A 129 3.71 -17.29 18.19
N ASP A 130 4.90 -16.87 17.78
CA ASP A 130 5.79 -16.01 18.55
C ASP A 130 5.56 -14.54 18.20
N ARG A 131 5.35 -13.71 19.21
CA ARG A 131 5.03 -12.28 19.07
C ARG A 131 6.22 -11.48 18.51
N ALA A 132 7.44 -11.88 18.87
CA ALA A 132 8.65 -11.27 18.35
C ALA A 132 8.79 -11.51 16.85
N VAL A 133 8.50 -12.73 16.40
CA VAL A 133 8.52 -13.09 14.97
C VAL A 133 7.46 -12.31 14.21
N ASP A 134 6.24 -12.18 14.75
CA ASP A 134 5.16 -11.39 14.15
C ASP A 134 5.60 -9.94 13.91
N VAL A 135 6.17 -9.31 14.94
CA VAL A 135 6.66 -7.92 14.88
C VAL A 135 7.83 -7.81 13.92
N ALA A 136 8.81 -8.71 14.01
CA ALA A 136 10.00 -8.70 13.15
C ALA A 136 9.63 -8.81 11.66
N LEU A 137 8.67 -9.67 11.31
CA LEU A 137 8.19 -9.83 9.93
C LEU A 137 7.45 -8.58 9.41
N ILE A 138 6.62 -7.93 10.24
CA ILE A 138 6.00 -6.65 9.85
C ILE A 138 7.07 -5.58 9.62
N LEU A 139 8.06 -5.49 10.50
CA LEU A 139 9.15 -4.52 10.39
C LEU A 139 10.03 -4.79 9.16
N ALA A 140 10.35 -6.05 8.88
CA ALA A 140 11.10 -6.43 7.68
C ALA A 140 10.35 -6.05 6.39
N SER A 141 9.03 -6.33 6.35
CA SER A 141 8.18 -5.91 5.22
C SER A 141 8.12 -4.38 5.09
N ALA A 142 8.01 -3.65 6.19
CA ALA A 142 8.00 -2.19 6.19
C ALA A 142 9.33 -1.60 5.72
N ALA A 143 10.48 -2.19 6.15
CA ALA A 143 11.82 -1.81 5.69
C ALA A 143 11.97 -1.98 4.18
N GLY A 144 11.58 -3.15 3.64
CA GLY A 144 11.57 -3.41 2.20
C GLY A 144 10.66 -2.45 1.45
N GLY A 145 9.47 -2.17 1.98
CA GLY A 145 8.52 -1.21 1.41
C GLY A 145 9.07 0.22 1.36
N ALA A 146 9.71 0.68 2.44
CA ALA A 146 10.33 2.01 2.47
C ALA A 146 11.55 2.09 1.53
N ALA A 147 12.30 0.99 1.40
CA ALA A 147 13.46 0.92 0.51
C ALA A 147 13.05 0.96 -0.97
N VAL A 148 12.04 0.18 -1.37
CA VAL A 148 11.63 0.12 -2.80
C VAL A 148 11.08 1.44 -3.31
N VAL A 149 10.42 2.23 -2.46
CA VAL A 149 9.90 3.56 -2.82
C VAL A 149 11.01 4.53 -3.23
N ALA A 150 12.17 4.45 -2.55
CA ALA A 150 13.30 5.34 -2.79
C ALA A 150 14.41 4.72 -3.66
N ALA A 151 14.29 3.45 -4.05
CA ALA A 151 15.27 2.77 -4.91
C ALA A 151 15.29 3.38 -6.32
N ARG A 152 16.49 3.62 -6.85
CA ARG A 152 16.72 4.21 -8.19
C ARG A 152 17.60 3.33 -9.07
N GLU A 153 17.78 2.08 -8.66
CA GLU A 153 18.51 1.06 -9.40
C GLU A 153 17.74 -0.27 -9.32
N LEU A 154 17.63 -1.00 -10.43
CA LEU A 154 16.76 -2.16 -10.58
C LEU A 154 17.11 -3.33 -9.66
N GLY A 155 18.38 -3.58 -9.35
CA GLY A 155 18.78 -4.64 -8.43
C GLY A 155 18.32 -4.35 -7.01
N THR A 156 18.60 -3.15 -6.50
CA THR A 156 18.13 -2.68 -5.19
C THR A 156 16.59 -2.66 -5.14
N TRP A 157 15.95 -2.21 -6.21
CA TRP A 157 14.50 -2.16 -6.35
C TRP A 157 13.86 -3.55 -6.28
N LEU A 158 14.42 -4.56 -6.98
CA LEU A 158 13.94 -5.95 -6.95
C LEU A 158 14.09 -6.58 -5.56
N VAL A 159 15.26 -6.44 -4.93
CA VAL A 159 15.52 -6.99 -3.60
C VAL A 159 14.61 -6.36 -2.55
N ALA A 160 14.44 -5.03 -2.59
CA ALA A 160 13.55 -4.32 -1.68
C ALA A 160 12.09 -4.72 -1.87
N LEU A 161 11.64 -4.94 -3.11
CA LEU A 161 10.30 -5.38 -3.44
C LEU A 161 9.99 -6.78 -2.88
N GLU A 162 10.96 -7.70 -2.94
CA GLU A 162 10.80 -9.03 -2.34
C GLU A 162 10.92 -9.00 -0.83
N LEU A 163 11.78 -8.17 -0.25
CA LEU A 163 11.82 -7.95 1.20
C LEU A 163 10.49 -7.39 1.73
N ALA A 164 9.79 -6.55 0.94
CA ALA A 164 8.46 -6.08 1.30
C ALA A 164 7.39 -7.19 1.26
N THR A 165 7.61 -8.29 0.53
CA THR A 165 6.57 -9.30 0.25
C THR A 165 6.79 -10.62 0.99
N LEU A 166 8.00 -11.17 0.99
CA LEU A 166 8.28 -12.51 1.55
C LEU A 166 7.91 -12.63 3.04
N PRO A 167 8.19 -11.63 3.90
CA PRO A 167 7.76 -11.70 5.30
C PRO A 167 6.24 -11.79 5.47
N VAL A 168 5.48 -11.16 4.58
CA VAL A 168 4.01 -11.15 4.67
C VAL A 168 3.43 -12.53 4.32
N ILE A 169 4.10 -13.33 3.49
CA ILE A 169 3.68 -14.71 3.20
C ILE A 169 3.68 -15.54 4.49
N ALA A 170 4.73 -15.42 5.30
CA ALA A 170 4.80 -16.07 6.61
C ALA A 170 3.67 -15.58 7.55
N LEU A 171 3.43 -14.26 7.58
CA LEU A 171 2.36 -13.66 8.38
C LEU A 171 0.96 -14.16 7.98
N VAL A 172 0.70 -14.45 6.71
CA VAL A 172 -0.59 -14.99 6.25
C VAL A 172 -0.87 -16.38 6.85
N VAL A 173 0.16 -17.21 7.04
CA VAL A 173 0.01 -18.58 7.55
C VAL A 173 0.00 -18.69 9.08
N LEU A 174 0.11 -17.59 9.82
CA LEU A 174 0.21 -17.57 11.29
C LEU A 174 -0.88 -18.38 12.01
N ARG A 175 -2.09 -18.46 11.43
CA ARG A 175 -3.19 -19.24 12.03
C ARG A 175 -2.95 -20.75 12.03
N GLY A 176 -1.97 -21.26 11.28
CA GLY A 176 -1.65 -22.70 11.20
C GLY A 176 -2.76 -23.59 10.64
N THR A 177 -3.82 -23.01 10.04
CA THR A 177 -4.94 -23.76 9.46
C THR A 177 -4.66 -24.13 8.01
N ARG A 178 -5.32 -25.19 7.51
CA ARG A 178 -5.26 -25.56 6.09
C ARG A 178 -5.67 -24.40 5.17
N ARG A 179 -6.65 -23.60 5.58
CA ARG A 179 -7.10 -22.43 4.83
C ARG A 179 -5.99 -21.36 4.78
N ALA A 180 -5.33 -21.08 5.90
CA ALA A 180 -4.20 -20.15 5.96
C ALA A 180 -3.02 -20.64 5.09
N ALA A 181 -2.70 -21.93 5.15
CA ALA A 181 -1.68 -22.54 4.29
C ALA A 181 -2.02 -22.39 2.80
N HIS A 182 -3.28 -22.61 2.41
CA HIS A 182 -3.72 -22.41 1.01
C HIS A 182 -3.57 -20.96 0.55
N GLY A 183 -4.01 -19.98 1.37
CA GLY A 183 -3.85 -18.56 1.05
C GLY A 183 -2.39 -18.13 0.97
N GLY A 184 -1.55 -18.59 1.90
CA GLY A 184 -0.11 -18.34 1.87
C GLY A 184 0.59 -18.96 0.67
N MET A 185 0.24 -20.21 0.30
CA MET A 185 0.75 -20.87 -0.90
C MET A 185 0.36 -20.13 -2.17
N THR A 186 -0.90 -19.68 -2.26
CA THR A 186 -1.37 -18.88 -3.41
C THR A 186 -0.58 -17.59 -3.53
N LEU A 187 -0.36 -16.87 -2.42
CA LEU A 187 0.43 -15.65 -2.40
C LEU A 187 1.90 -15.94 -2.78
N MET A 188 2.49 -17.01 -2.25
CA MET A 188 3.86 -17.39 -2.54
C MET A 188 4.06 -17.71 -4.03
N MET A 189 3.22 -18.58 -4.61
CA MET A 189 3.34 -18.97 -6.02
C MET A 189 3.18 -17.78 -6.96
N THR A 190 2.21 -16.91 -6.69
CA THR A 190 2.00 -15.71 -7.50
C THR A 190 3.11 -14.68 -7.32
N SER A 191 3.69 -14.56 -6.10
CA SER A 191 4.83 -13.67 -5.86
C SER A 191 6.09 -14.15 -6.57
N LEU A 192 6.38 -15.46 -6.53
CA LEU A 192 7.52 -16.02 -7.26
C LEU A 192 7.38 -15.87 -8.78
N LEU A 193 6.16 -16.09 -9.32
CA LEU A 193 5.90 -15.84 -10.74
C LEU A 193 6.07 -14.36 -11.08
N SER A 194 5.54 -13.46 -10.24
CA SER A 194 5.74 -12.02 -10.37
C SER A 194 7.22 -11.65 -10.41
N PHE A 195 8.00 -12.19 -9.47
CA PHE A 195 9.45 -11.95 -9.40
C PHE A 195 10.19 -12.43 -10.64
N ALA A 196 9.87 -13.64 -11.14
CA ALA A 196 10.47 -14.15 -12.37
C ALA A 196 10.19 -13.23 -13.57
N VAL A 197 8.96 -12.72 -13.70
CA VAL A 197 8.59 -11.75 -14.75
C VAL A 197 9.35 -10.43 -14.57
N LEU A 198 9.50 -9.94 -13.32
CA LEU A 198 10.28 -8.72 -13.03
C LEU A 198 11.76 -8.89 -13.39
N VAL A 199 12.37 -10.04 -13.10
CA VAL A 199 13.76 -10.33 -13.48
C VAL A 199 13.93 -10.32 -15.00
N VAL A 200 13.01 -10.93 -15.75
CA VAL A 200 13.04 -10.88 -17.23
C VAL A 200 12.92 -9.43 -17.71
N GLY A 201 11.98 -8.67 -17.16
CA GLY A 201 11.81 -7.25 -17.50
C GLY A 201 13.06 -6.41 -17.21
N THR A 202 13.75 -6.69 -16.09
CA THR A 202 15.03 -6.07 -15.73
C THR A 202 16.12 -6.40 -16.73
N GLY A 203 16.22 -7.66 -17.16
CA GLY A 203 17.17 -8.08 -18.20
C GLY A 203 16.94 -7.35 -19.52
N LEU A 204 15.68 -7.23 -19.95
CA LEU A 204 15.29 -6.45 -21.14
C LEU A 204 15.61 -4.97 -20.99
N TRP A 205 15.39 -4.41 -19.80
CA TRP A 205 15.76 -3.01 -19.51
C TRP A 205 17.24 -2.75 -19.66
N VAL A 206 18.09 -3.57 -19.03
CA VAL A 206 19.54 -3.45 -19.14
C VAL A 206 20.02 -3.67 -20.59
N MET A 207 19.39 -4.59 -21.32
CA MET A 207 19.69 -4.79 -22.75
C MET A 207 19.36 -3.55 -23.60
N ALA A 208 18.28 -2.84 -23.28
CA ALA A 208 17.87 -1.63 -24.01
C ALA A 208 18.69 -0.39 -23.65
N THR A 209 19.04 -0.22 -22.37
CA THR A 209 19.64 1.02 -21.85
C THR A 209 21.14 0.92 -21.61
N GLY A 210 21.69 -0.30 -21.50
CA GLY A 210 23.07 -0.56 -21.06
C GLY A 210 23.30 -0.28 -19.58
N ASP A 211 22.26 0.06 -18.78
CA ASP A 211 22.36 0.47 -17.39
C ASP A 211 21.18 -0.10 -16.56
N ALA A 212 21.44 -0.44 -15.30
CA ALA A 212 20.43 -0.86 -14.35
C ALA A 212 19.74 0.32 -13.63
N SER A 213 20.20 1.54 -13.86
CA SER A 213 19.65 2.76 -13.26
C SER A 213 18.25 3.09 -13.80
N LEU A 214 17.38 3.55 -12.91
CA LEU A 214 16.09 4.16 -13.26
C LEU A 214 16.24 5.67 -13.58
N SER A 215 17.41 6.07 -14.09
CA SER A 215 17.71 7.46 -14.42
C SER A 215 17.10 7.88 -15.78
N GLY A 216 16.72 9.16 -15.87
CA GLY A 216 16.13 9.69 -17.10
C GLY A 216 17.08 9.83 -18.29
N THR A 217 18.42 9.86 -18.08
CA THR A 217 19.42 9.99 -19.16
C THR A 217 19.51 8.73 -20.01
N ALA A 218 19.79 7.57 -19.42
CA ALA A 218 19.87 6.29 -20.13
C ALA A 218 18.57 5.97 -20.89
N ILE A 219 17.42 6.27 -20.26
CA ILE A 219 16.11 6.06 -20.85
C ILE A 219 15.89 6.95 -22.07
N ARG A 220 16.23 8.25 -21.99
CA ARG A 220 16.08 9.16 -23.13
C ARG A 220 16.96 8.74 -24.32
N THR A 221 18.20 8.29 -24.05
CA THR A 221 19.08 7.79 -25.09
C THR A 221 18.49 6.56 -25.77
N ALA A 222 18.08 5.55 -25.00
CA ALA A 222 17.45 4.34 -25.53
C ALA A 222 16.11 4.65 -26.23
N TRP A 223 15.37 5.67 -25.78
CA TRP A 223 14.10 6.09 -26.40
C TRP A 223 14.29 6.72 -27.76
N ALA A 224 15.40 7.42 -27.99
CA ALA A 224 15.72 8.05 -29.27
C ALA A 224 16.01 7.03 -30.38
N GLU A 225 16.61 5.88 -30.06
CA GLU A 225 16.99 4.83 -30.98
C GLU A 225 15.84 3.83 -31.21
N PRO A 226 15.32 3.64 -32.46
CA PRO A 226 14.15 2.81 -32.72
C PRO A 226 14.25 1.37 -32.20
N ASP A 227 15.40 0.72 -32.38
CA ASP A 227 15.62 -0.68 -31.96
C ASP A 227 15.67 -0.80 -30.44
N GLN A 228 16.40 0.09 -29.76
CA GLN A 228 16.48 0.14 -28.30
C GLN A 228 15.13 0.50 -27.68
N ARG A 229 14.40 1.43 -28.28
CA ARG A 229 13.05 1.81 -27.85
C ARG A 229 12.08 0.63 -27.87
N ALA A 230 12.11 -0.19 -28.92
CA ALA A 230 11.23 -1.37 -29.00
C ALA A 230 11.49 -2.35 -27.84
N VAL A 231 12.77 -2.62 -27.53
CA VAL A 231 13.16 -3.45 -26.39
C VAL A 231 12.81 -2.80 -25.05
N LEU A 232 13.02 -1.49 -24.92
CA LEU A 232 12.66 -0.74 -23.70
C LEU A 232 11.16 -0.75 -23.45
N VAL A 233 10.32 -0.59 -24.47
CA VAL A 233 8.85 -0.71 -24.34
C VAL A 233 8.48 -2.12 -23.85
N LEU A 234 9.07 -3.16 -24.44
CA LEU A 234 8.85 -4.53 -23.98
C LEU A 234 9.30 -4.74 -22.52
N ALA A 235 10.45 -4.17 -22.14
CA ALA A 235 10.95 -4.21 -20.75
C ALA A 235 9.95 -3.58 -19.78
N ILE A 236 9.46 -2.38 -20.07
CA ILE A 236 8.51 -1.64 -19.22
C ILE A 236 7.20 -2.40 -19.11
N LEU A 237 6.66 -2.90 -20.21
CA LEU A 237 5.43 -3.68 -20.22
C LEU A 237 5.60 -4.95 -19.37
N THR A 238 6.73 -5.64 -19.47
CA THR A 238 7.04 -6.83 -18.66
C THR A 238 7.17 -6.50 -17.18
N LEU A 239 7.88 -5.43 -16.84
CA LEU A 239 7.98 -4.93 -15.45
C LEU A 239 6.61 -4.51 -14.90
N PHE A 240 5.79 -3.87 -15.73
CA PHE A 240 4.43 -3.48 -15.34
C PHE A 240 3.52 -4.69 -15.08
N VAL A 241 3.65 -5.76 -15.87
CA VAL A 241 2.96 -7.04 -15.63
C VAL A 241 3.38 -7.62 -14.28
N GLY A 242 4.67 -7.68 -13.98
CA GLY A 242 5.16 -8.16 -12.69
C GLY A 242 4.64 -7.33 -11.51
N LEU A 243 4.65 -5.98 -11.60
CA LEU A 243 4.05 -5.09 -10.60
C LEU A 243 2.53 -5.22 -10.52
N GLY A 244 1.86 -5.59 -11.61
CA GLY A 244 0.43 -5.84 -11.66
C GLY A 244 -0.01 -6.91 -10.66
N PHE A 245 0.80 -7.95 -10.42
CA PHE A 245 0.57 -8.94 -9.35
C PHE A 245 0.62 -8.28 -7.97
N LYS A 246 1.65 -7.46 -7.69
CA LYS A 246 1.80 -6.77 -6.39
C LYS A 246 0.65 -5.77 -6.13
N LEU A 247 0.20 -5.08 -7.16
CA LEU A 247 -0.93 -4.14 -7.11
C LEU A 247 -2.29 -4.84 -7.12
N SER A 248 -2.35 -6.14 -7.43
CA SER A 248 -3.61 -6.88 -7.63
C SER A 248 -4.42 -6.38 -8.82
N LEU A 249 -3.76 -5.96 -9.90
CA LEU A 249 -4.46 -5.53 -11.11
C LEU A 249 -5.01 -6.74 -11.88
N VAL A 250 -6.14 -6.56 -12.53
CA VAL A 250 -6.70 -7.55 -13.44
C VAL A 250 -5.84 -7.61 -14.70
N PRO A 251 -5.41 -8.81 -15.16
CA PRO A 251 -5.82 -10.17 -14.74
C PRO A 251 -5.01 -10.78 -13.58
N PHE A 252 -4.03 -10.11 -13.03
CA PHE A 252 -3.05 -10.62 -12.06
C PHE A 252 -3.55 -10.67 -10.61
N HIS A 253 -4.82 -10.42 -10.36
CA HIS A 253 -5.47 -10.25 -9.05
C HIS A 253 -5.84 -11.55 -8.32
N ALA A 254 -5.73 -12.69 -8.97
CA ALA A 254 -6.34 -13.96 -8.51
C ALA A 254 -5.92 -14.40 -7.10
N TRP A 255 -4.76 -13.96 -6.61
CA TRP A 255 -4.25 -14.27 -5.27
C TRP A 255 -4.96 -13.48 -4.15
N THR A 256 -5.50 -12.29 -4.44
CA THR A 256 -5.95 -11.34 -3.42
C THR A 256 -7.16 -11.85 -2.62
N PRO A 257 -8.28 -12.31 -3.20
CA PRO A 257 -9.41 -12.79 -2.43
C PRO A 257 -9.10 -14.04 -1.57
N PRO A 258 -8.44 -15.10 -2.08
CA PRO A 258 -8.12 -16.26 -1.26
C PRO A 258 -7.13 -15.94 -0.13
N THR A 259 -6.14 -15.09 -0.36
CA THR A 259 -5.17 -14.69 0.67
C THR A 259 -5.82 -13.87 1.78
N PHE A 260 -6.66 -12.88 1.44
CA PHE A 260 -7.34 -12.04 2.42
C PHE A 260 -8.31 -12.83 3.32
N VAL A 261 -9.04 -13.76 2.74
CA VAL A 261 -9.99 -14.60 3.50
C VAL A 261 -9.26 -15.62 4.40
N SER A 262 -8.05 -16.00 4.05
CA SER A 262 -7.30 -17.07 4.72
C SER A 262 -6.45 -16.59 5.88
N GLY A 263 -5.84 -15.41 5.75
CA GLY A 263 -4.95 -14.83 6.75
C GLY A 263 -5.67 -14.15 7.93
N PRO A 264 -4.91 -13.76 8.97
CA PRO A 264 -5.41 -12.85 10.00
C PRO A 264 -5.86 -11.51 9.39
N LEU A 265 -6.96 -10.92 9.89
CA LEU A 265 -7.48 -9.65 9.37
C LEU A 265 -6.48 -8.49 9.41
N PRO A 266 -5.64 -8.33 10.46
CA PRO A 266 -4.60 -7.31 10.48
C PRO A 266 -3.57 -7.47 9.35
N ILE A 267 -3.26 -8.71 8.95
CA ILE A 267 -2.34 -8.98 7.84
C ILE A 267 -3.02 -8.70 6.50
N SER A 268 -4.33 -8.96 6.39
CA SER A 268 -5.11 -8.52 5.23
C SER A 268 -5.16 -6.98 5.11
N ALA A 269 -5.23 -6.26 6.25
CA ALA A 269 -5.10 -4.81 6.29
C ALA A 269 -3.71 -4.34 5.81
N LEU A 270 -2.62 -4.99 6.26
CA LEU A 270 -1.26 -4.71 5.82
C LEU A 270 -1.11 -4.88 4.30
N LEU A 271 -1.64 -6.00 3.75
CA LEU A 271 -1.63 -6.29 2.31
C LEU A 271 -2.48 -5.30 1.50
N ALA A 272 -3.62 -4.86 2.05
CA ALA A 272 -4.50 -3.91 1.39
C ALA A 272 -3.93 -2.49 1.37
N THR A 273 -3.08 -2.12 2.32
CA THR A 273 -2.66 -0.72 2.53
C THR A 273 -1.15 -0.55 2.39
N ALA A 274 -0.33 -0.89 3.37
CA ALA A 274 1.12 -0.67 3.33
C ALA A 274 1.79 -1.32 2.11
N SER A 275 1.44 -2.58 1.81
CA SER A 275 1.96 -3.30 0.63
C SER A 275 1.56 -2.62 -0.69
N LYS A 276 0.36 -2.02 -0.77
CA LYS A 276 -0.07 -1.27 -1.97
C LYS A 276 0.68 0.04 -2.11
N LEU A 277 0.90 0.78 -1.01
CA LEU A 277 1.68 2.02 -1.04
C LEU A 277 3.12 1.76 -1.48
N ALA A 278 3.76 0.67 -1.00
CA ALA A 278 5.08 0.24 -1.47
C ALA A 278 5.08 -0.08 -2.98
N ALA A 279 4.08 -0.82 -3.46
CA ALA A 279 3.97 -1.17 -4.88
C ALA A 279 3.68 0.04 -5.78
N VAL A 280 2.95 1.05 -5.27
CA VAL A 280 2.76 2.34 -5.96
C VAL A 280 4.08 3.10 -6.07
N GLY A 281 4.87 3.16 -5.01
CA GLY A 281 6.20 3.77 -5.05
C GLY A 281 7.14 3.07 -6.05
N ALA A 282 7.13 1.73 -6.05
CA ALA A 282 7.86 0.95 -7.03
C ALA A 282 7.42 1.25 -8.47
N LEU A 283 6.12 1.39 -8.71
CA LEU A 283 5.58 1.74 -10.02
C LEU A 283 5.94 3.16 -10.44
N LEU A 284 5.90 4.12 -9.51
CA LEU A 284 6.31 5.50 -9.79
C LEU A 284 7.78 5.60 -10.16
N ALA A 285 8.68 4.89 -9.46
CA ALA A 285 10.10 4.85 -9.80
C ALA A 285 10.33 4.34 -11.25
N LEU A 286 9.52 3.36 -11.70
CA LEU A 286 9.57 2.82 -13.05
C LEU A 286 9.01 3.79 -14.10
N ILE A 287 7.90 4.48 -13.81
CA ILE A 287 7.18 5.29 -14.80
C ILE A 287 7.65 6.76 -14.84
N ALA A 288 8.15 7.31 -13.73
CA ALA A 288 8.53 8.72 -13.63
C ALA A 288 9.47 9.19 -14.73
N PRO A 289 10.48 8.42 -15.17
CA PRO A 289 11.38 8.83 -16.25
C PRO A 289 10.71 9.04 -17.63
N PHE A 290 9.51 8.47 -17.83
CA PHE A 290 8.73 8.63 -19.07
C PHE A 290 7.80 9.83 -19.06
N ALA A 291 7.67 10.52 -17.92
CA ALA A 291 6.90 11.75 -17.85
C ALA A 291 7.55 12.85 -18.69
N GLY A 292 6.77 13.38 -19.64
CA GLY A 292 7.25 14.45 -20.51
C GLY A 292 8.02 14.00 -21.77
N LEU A 293 8.11 12.70 -22.04
CA LEU A 293 8.57 12.24 -23.37
C LEU A 293 7.49 12.59 -24.41
N ALA A 294 7.80 13.56 -25.26
CA ALA A 294 6.82 14.14 -26.17
C ALA A 294 6.76 13.42 -27.52
N ASP A 295 7.91 13.05 -28.09
CA ASP A 295 8.00 12.48 -29.43
C ASP A 295 9.11 11.42 -29.54
N PRO A 296 8.77 10.15 -29.92
CA PRO A 296 7.42 9.63 -30.09
C PRO A 296 6.73 9.42 -28.72
N HIS A 297 5.45 9.81 -28.63
CA HIS A 297 4.70 9.65 -27.37
C HIS A 297 4.52 8.15 -27.03
N PRO A 298 4.68 7.73 -25.77
CA PRO A 298 4.57 6.32 -25.35
C PRO A 298 3.11 5.83 -25.27
N HIS A 299 2.37 5.91 -26.38
CA HIS A 299 0.93 5.54 -26.45
C HIS A 299 0.66 4.09 -26.00
N ALA A 300 1.55 3.15 -26.34
CA ALA A 300 1.39 1.75 -25.94
C ALA A 300 1.39 1.60 -24.41
N LEU A 301 2.30 2.30 -23.73
CA LEU A 301 2.36 2.30 -22.26
C LEU A 301 1.10 2.93 -21.66
N ALA A 302 0.68 4.10 -22.13
CA ALA A 302 -0.54 4.77 -21.69
C ALA A 302 -1.78 3.88 -21.86
N PHE A 303 -1.89 3.18 -23.00
CA PHE A 303 -2.98 2.25 -23.28
C PHE A 303 -2.99 1.06 -22.31
N VAL A 304 -1.85 0.41 -22.09
CA VAL A 304 -1.75 -0.76 -21.20
C VAL A 304 -2.06 -0.37 -19.75
N VAL A 305 -1.48 0.73 -19.26
CA VAL A 305 -1.76 1.27 -17.93
C VAL A 305 -3.26 1.55 -17.75
N GLY A 306 -3.86 2.24 -18.73
CA GLY A 306 -5.29 2.57 -18.73
C GLY A 306 -6.18 1.32 -18.78
N ALA A 307 -5.86 0.36 -19.65
CA ALA A 307 -6.64 -0.87 -19.80
C ALA A 307 -6.63 -1.73 -18.52
N LEU A 308 -5.46 -1.92 -17.90
CA LEU A 308 -5.34 -2.65 -16.64
C LEU A 308 -6.05 -1.93 -15.49
N ALA A 309 -5.97 -0.60 -15.45
CA ALA A 309 -6.67 0.21 -14.46
C ALA A 309 -8.19 0.06 -14.60
N ILE A 310 -8.75 0.29 -15.78
CA ILE A 310 -10.20 0.18 -16.04
C ILE A 310 -10.69 -1.26 -15.85
N GLY A 311 -9.95 -2.26 -16.35
CA GLY A 311 -10.27 -3.67 -16.13
C GLY A 311 -10.37 -4.01 -14.64
N SER A 312 -9.43 -3.51 -13.83
CA SER A 312 -9.43 -3.71 -12.37
C SER A 312 -10.60 -3.02 -11.68
N MET A 313 -10.92 -1.79 -12.09
CA MET A 313 -12.06 -1.03 -11.57
C MET A 313 -13.38 -1.75 -11.86
N LEU A 314 -13.60 -2.19 -13.09
CA LEU A 314 -14.86 -2.82 -13.50
C LEU A 314 -15.02 -4.22 -12.91
N VAL A 315 -14.03 -5.11 -13.08
CA VAL A 315 -14.08 -6.49 -12.56
C VAL A 315 -14.16 -6.48 -11.04
N GLY A 316 -13.29 -5.71 -10.37
CA GLY A 316 -13.29 -5.60 -8.92
C GLY A 316 -14.64 -5.12 -8.36
N THR A 317 -15.25 -4.12 -8.98
CA THR A 317 -16.54 -3.56 -8.55
C THR A 317 -17.69 -4.54 -8.79
N VAL A 318 -17.78 -5.13 -9.98
CA VAL A 318 -18.87 -6.07 -10.33
C VAL A 318 -18.86 -7.30 -9.42
N VAL A 319 -17.68 -7.85 -9.12
CA VAL A 319 -17.58 -9.00 -8.23
C VAL A 319 -17.79 -8.61 -6.77
N ALA A 320 -17.31 -7.45 -6.32
CA ALA A 320 -17.59 -6.93 -4.98
C ALA A 320 -19.09 -6.76 -4.72
N PHE A 321 -19.87 -6.38 -5.74
CA PHE A 321 -21.32 -6.25 -5.62
C PHE A 321 -22.01 -7.57 -5.28
N ARG A 322 -21.47 -8.71 -5.72
CA ARG A 322 -22.01 -10.04 -5.43
C ARG A 322 -21.49 -10.64 -4.11
N ALA A 323 -20.49 -10.02 -3.49
CA ALA A 323 -19.92 -10.54 -2.25
C ALA A 323 -20.93 -10.47 -1.09
N THR A 324 -21.04 -11.57 -0.35
CA THR A 324 -21.84 -11.69 0.88
C THR A 324 -20.96 -11.80 2.13
N ASP A 325 -19.67 -11.94 1.94
CA ASP A 325 -18.62 -11.98 2.98
C ASP A 325 -17.89 -10.64 2.96
N LEU A 326 -17.72 -10.03 4.15
CA LEU A 326 -17.07 -8.73 4.30
C LEU A 326 -15.63 -8.73 3.79
N VAL A 327 -14.85 -9.76 4.14
CA VAL A 327 -13.43 -9.81 3.78
C VAL A 327 -13.26 -10.00 2.28
N ARG A 328 -14.12 -10.79 1.66
CA ARG A 328 -14.18 -10.92 0.19
C ARG A 328 -14.58 -9.61 -0.47
N LEU A 329 -15.56 -8.89 0.09
CA LEU A 329 -15.95 -7.58 -0.41
C LEU A 329 -14.76 -6.61 -0.34
N LEU A 330 -14.06 -6.55 0.79
CA LEU A 330 -12.86 -5.72 0.94
C LEU A 330 -11.73 -6.13 -0.02
N ALA A 331 -11.53 -7.43 -0.26
CA ALA A 331 -10.55 -7.92 -1.23
C ALA A 331 -10.86 -7.47 -2.66
N TRP A 332 -12.11 -7.61 -3.11
CA TRP A 332 -12.54 -7.16 -4.43
C TRP A 332 -12.58 -5.63 -4.53
N SER A 333 -12.94 -4.95 -3.44
CA SER A 333 -12.80 -3.50 -3.31
C SER A 333 -11.34 -3.08 -3.49
N THR A 334 -10.37 -3.78 -2.87
CA THR A 334 -8.93 -3.51 -3.03
C THR A 334 -8.50 -3.60 -4.49
N ILE A 335 -8.99 -4.59 -5.24
CA ILE A 335 -8.73 -4.74 -6.69
C ILE A 335 -9.28 -3.54 -7.47
N ALA A 336 -10.54 -3.15 -7.20
CA ALA A 336 -11.14 -1.98 -7.84
C ALA A 336 -10.40 -0.69 -7.52
N GLN A 337 -10.01 -0.49 -6.26
CA GLN A 337 -9.31 0.70 -5.80
C GLN A 337 -7.86 0.75 -6.32
N ALA A 338 -7.19 -0.40 -6.52
CA ALA A 338 -5.90 -0.45 -7.19
C ALA A 338 -5.99 0.07 -8.63
N GLY A 339 -7.09 -0.22 -9.33
CA GLY A 339 -7.37 0.39 -10.65
C GLY A 339 -7.46 1.92 -10.57
N TRP A 340 -8.14 2.47 -9.57
CA TRP A 340 -8.22 3.91 -9.33
C TRP A 340 -6.85 4.55 -9.04
N VAL A 341 -6.00 3.87 -8.28
CA VAL A 341 -4.62 4.31 -7.97
C VAL A 341 -3.78 4.40 -9.25
N VAL A 342 -3.90 3.41 -10.12
CA VAL A 342 -3.06 3.30 -11.34
C VAL A 342 -3.59 4.17 -12.48
N LEU A 343 -4.89 4.42 -12.54
CA LEU A 343 -5.55 5.13 -13.65
C LEU A 343 -4.90 6.47 -14.04
N PRO A 344 -4.58 7.40 -13.09
CA PRO A 344 -4.00 8.69 -13.45
C PRO A 344 -2.59 8.57 -14.06
N LEU A 345 -1.89 7.45 -13.83
CA LEU A 345 -0.57 7.19 -14.40
C LEU A 345 -0.62 6.96 -15.93
N ALA A 346 -1.79 6.61 -16.48
CA ALA A 346 -1.96 6.51 -17.94
C ALA A 346 -1.73 7.83 -18.67
N ALA A 347 -1.85 8.97 -17.97
CA ALA A 347 -1.52 10.27 -18.55
C ALA A 347 -0.02 10.52 -18.71
N LEU A 348 0.86 9.72 -18.08
CA LEU A 348 2.33 9.85 -18.12
C LEU A 348 2.82 11.29 -17.81
N THR A 349 2.24 11.91 -16.80
CA THR A 349 2.52 13.27 -16.35
C THR A 349 2.83 13.34 -14.87
N THR A 350 3.56 14.37 -14.44
CA THR A 350 3.82 14.61 -13.01
C THR A 350 2.52 14.85 -12.22
N VAL A 351 1.52 15.46 -12.84
CA VAL A 351 0.18 15.63 -12.25
C VAL A 351 -0.49 14.27 -12.05
N GLY A 352 -0.33 13.34 -12.98
CA GLY A 352 -0.79 11.95 -12.85
C GLY A 352 -0.11 11.22 -11.71
N HIS A 353 1.20 11.41 -11.50
CA HIS A 353 1.94 10.82 -10.38
C HIS A 353 1.41 11.32 -9.03
N ARG A 354 1.23 12.64 -8.88
CA ARG A 354 0.65 13.24 -7.67
C ARG A 354 -0.76 12.74 -7.40
N ALA A 355 -1.58 12.64 -8.43
CA ALA A 355 -2.95 12.12 -8.33
C ALA A 355 -2.99 10.66 -7.87
N SER A 356 -2.08 9.82 -8.37
CA SER A 356 -1.93 8.42 -7.96
C SER A 356 -1.58 8.29 -6.48
N VAL A 357 -0.59 9.04 -6.00
CA VAL A 357 -0.18 9.05 -4.58
C VAL A 357 -1.32 9.54 -3.69
N ALA A 358 -1.98 10.64 -4.05
CA ALA A 358 -3.10 11.18 -3.30
C ALA A 358 -4.25 10.17 -3.16
N TYR A 359 -4.57 9.49 -4.26
CA TYR A 359 -5.60 8.45 -4.25
C TYR A 359 -5.18 7.24 -3.41
N ALA A 360 -3.94 6.78 -3.53
CA ALA A 360 -3.41 5.65 -2.78
C ALA A 360 -3.47 5.89 -1.26
N LEU A 361 -3.09 7.08 -0.79
CA LEU A 361 -3.16 7.47 0.62
C LEU A 361 -4.61 7.56 1.12
N THR A 362 -5.50 8.16 0.32
CA THR A 362 -6.94 8.23 0.63
C THR A 362 -7.55 6.82 0.78
N TYR A 363 -7.23 5.94 -0.17
CA TYR A 363 -7.67 4.55 -0.14
C TYR A 363 -7.11 3.81 1.09
N ALA A 364 -5.81 3.96 1.38
CA ALA A 364 -5.18 3.30 2.52
C ALA A 364 -5.81 3.73 3.85
N ALA A 365 -6.08 5.02 4.04
CA ALA A 365 -6.73 5.54 5.25
C ALA A 365 -8.14 4.96 5.44
N ALA A 366 -8.98 4.98 4.39
CA ALA A 366 -10.33 4.42 4.43
C ALA A 366 -10.31 2.89 4.61
N GLY A 367 -9.38 2.20 3.94
CA GLY A 367 -9.17 0.75 4.07
C GLY A 367 -8.80 0.34 5.49
N LEU A 368 -7.87 1.05 6.13
CA LEU A 368 -7.48 0.78 7.53
C LEU A 368 -8.67 0.88 8.49
N VAL A 369 -9.50 1.90 8.35
CA VAL A 369 -10.72 2.04 9.18
C VAL A 369 -11.67 0.88 8.94
N ALA A 370 -11.89 0.48 7.69
CA ALA A 370 -12.77 -0.65 7.36
C ALA A 370 -12.26 -1.98 7.93
N PHE A 371 -10.94 -2.25 7.83
CA PHE A 371 -10.34 -3.44 8.42
C PHE A 371 -10.30 -3.40 9.95
N ALA A 372 -10.12 -2.23 10.57
CA ALA A 372 -10.17 -2.09 12.02
C ALA A 372 -11.57 -2.45 12.57
N VAL A 373 -12.65 -2.01 11.88
CA VAL A 373 -14.01 -2.45 12.21
C VAL A 373 -14.17 -3.96 12.04
N ALA A 374 -13.64 -4.51 10.94
CA ALA A 374 -13.70 -5.96 10.70
C ALA A 374 -13.00 -6.77 11.81
N THR A 375 -11.91 -6.24 12.40
CA THR A 375 -11.20 -6.90 13.51
C THR A 375 -11.94 -6.77 14.84
N ALA A 376 -12.74 -5.73 15.02
CA ALA A 376 -13.50 -5.47 16.26
C ALA A 376 -14.81 -6.27 16.33
N VAL A 377 -15.35 -6.74 15.20
CA VAL A 377 -16.58 -7.54 15.15
C VAL A 377 -16.24 -9.03 15.29
N ARG A 378 -16.76 -9.68 16.32
CA ARG A 378 -16.58 -11.11 16.62
C ARG A 378 -17.94 -11.81 16.76
N THR A 379 -17.97 -13.12 16.62
CA THR A 379 -19.16 -13.93 16.89
C THR A 379 -18.91 -14.84 18.07
N ALA A 380 -19.71 -14.70 19.12
CA ALA A 380 -19.67 -15.58 20.28
C ALA A 380 -20.31 -16.93 19.92
N GLY A 381 -19.56 -18.03 20.09
CA GLY A 381 -20.06 -19.40 19.90
C GLY A 381 -20.34 -19.82 18.45
N GLY A 382 -19.95 -19.01 17.46
CA GLY A 382 -20.08 -19.33 16.05
C GLY A 382 -18.87 -20.09 15.48
N GLU A 383 -19.05 -20.75 14.32
CA GLU A 383 -17.90 -21.29 13.59
C GLU A 383 -16.92 -20.17 13.21
N PRO A 384 -15.60 -20.42 13.24
CA PRO A 384 -14.61 -19.45 12.82
C PRO A 384 -14.87 -18.97 11.38
N GLY A 385 -15.17 -17.68 11.22
CA GLY A 385 -15.49 -17.06 9.94
C GLY A 385 -16.98 -16.70 9.76
N SER A 386 -17.88 -17.09 10.68
CA SER A 386 -19.29 -16.69 10.64
C SER A 386 -19.48 -15.17 10.85
N GLU A 387 -18.54 -14.52 11.54
CA GLU A 387 -18.46 -13.07 11.73
C GLU A 387 -18.23 -12.29 10.42
N ARG A 388 -17.82 -12.97 9.36
CA ARG A 388 -17.47 -12.34 8.09
C ARG A 388 -18.67 -12.08 7.18
N GLY A 389 -19.80 -12.75 7.44
CA GLY A 389 -21.01 -12.53 6.66
C GLY A 389 -21.56 -11.12 6.85
N LEU A 390 -22.02 -10.47 5.77
CA LEU A 390 -22.62 -9.13 5.85
C LEU A 390 -23.80 -9.05 6.80
N ALA A 391 -24.53 -10.14 7.01
CA ALA A 391 -25.62 -10.23 7.98
C ALA A 391 -25.16 -9.96 9.42
N ALA A 392 -23.92 -10.28 9.77
CA ALA A 392 -23.36 -9.99 11.09
C ALA A 392 -23.21 -8.48 11.36
N TYR A 393 -23.17 -7.67 10.31
CA TYR A 393 -23.04 -6.21 10.40
C TYR A 393 -24.39 -5.48 10.36
N ARG A 394 -25.51 -6.22 10.27
CA ARG A 394 -26.84 -5.65 10.19
C ARG A 394 -27.17 -4.83 11.45
N GLY A 395 -27.48 -3.56 11.26
CA GLY A 395 -27.81 -2.64 12.35
C GLY A 395 -26.63 -2.17 13.19
N LEU A 396 -25.38 -2.48 12.82
CA LEU A 396 -24.18 -2.13 13.59
C LEU A 396 -24.07 -0.62 13.85
N ALA A 397 -24.48 0.22 12.90
CA ALA A 397 -24.42 1.67 13.08
C ALA A 397 -25.45 2.19 14.09
N ARG A 398 -26.51 1.43 14.36
CA ARG A 398 -27.54 1.79 15.36
C ARG A 398 -27.19 1.25 16.75
N SER A 399 -26.68 0.01 16.82
CA SER A 399 -26.32 -0.63 18.09
C SER A 399 -24.97 -0.16 18.65
N HIS A 400 -23.99 0.07 17.76
CA HIS A 400 -22.62 0.49 18.11
C HIS A 400 -22.17 1.64 17.19
N PRO A 401 -22.70 2.87 17.37
CA PRO A 401 -22.45 4.01 16.48
C PRO A 401 -20.97 4.40 16.41
N HIS A 402 -20.20 4.17 17.50
CA HIS A 402 -18.75 4.43 17.57
C HIS A 402 -17.90 3.46 16.71
N VAL A 403 -18.48 2.35 16.24
CA VAL A 403 -17.83 1.41 15.31
C VAL A 403 -18.47 1.49 13.93
N GLY A 404 -19.79 1.53 13.86
CA GLY A 404 -20.52 1.59 12.59
C GLY A 404 -20.41 2.95 11.88
N GLY A 405 -20.33 4.05 12.63
CA GLY A 405 -20.13 5.40 12.08
C GLY A 405 -18.81 5.56 11.31
N PRO A 406 -17.65 5.21 11.91
CA PRO A 406 -16.39 5.14 11.22
C PRO A 406 -16.40 4.29 9.94
N LEU A 407 -17.06 3.12 10.00
CA LEU A 407 -17.19 2.26 8.81
C LEU A 407 -18.00 2.94 7.71
N ILE A 408 -19.13 3.59 8.05
CA ILE A 408 -19.92 4.34 7.06
C ILE A 408 -19.07 5.46 6.43
N LEU A 409 -18.32 6.21 7.22
CA LEU A 409 -17.44 7.26 6.70
C LEU A 409 -16.38 6.69 5.75
N ALA A 410 -15.75 5.57 6.12
CA ALA A 410 -14.78 4.89 5.26
C ALA A 410 -15.42 4.42 3.93
N LEU A 411 -16.62 3.82 3.99
CA LEU A 411 -17.35 3.37 2.80
C LEU A 411 -17.77 4.53 1.90
N LEU A 412 -18.20 5.66 2.49
CA LEU A 412 -18.52 6.89 1.74
C LEU A 412 -17.27 7.48 1.09
N THR A 413 -16.10 7.42 1.78
CA THR A 413 -14.82 7.82 1.19
C THR A 413 -14.48 6.94 -0.03
N LEU A 414 -14.60 5.62 0.08
CA LEU A 414 -14.35 4.69 -1.03
C LEU A 414 -15.37 4.86 -2.17
N ALA A 415 -16.63 5.18 -1.85
CA ALA A 415 -17.67 5.49 -2.82
C ALA A 415 -17.40 6.83 -3.54
N GLY A 416 -16.80 7.80 -2.85
CA GLY A 416 -16.67 9.19 -3.31
C GLY A 416 -17.96 9.98 -3.12
N LEU A 417 -18.66 9.78 -1.98
CA LEU A 417 -19.93 10.41 -1.67
C LEU A 417 -19.84 11.33 -0.45
N PRO A 418 -20.54 12.47 -0.44
CA PRO A 418 -20.71 13.28 0.76
C PRO A 418 -21.31 12.47 1.93
N PRO A 419 -20.95 12.77 3.18
CA PRO A 419 -20.09 13.86 3.66
C PRO A 419 -18.58 13.58 3.55
N ALA A 420 -18.15 12.42 3.06
CA ALA A 420 -16.74 12.08 2.88
C ALA A 420 -16.15 12.76 1.63
N ILE A 421 -16.04 14.09 1.66
CA ILE A 421 -15.59 14.92 0.53
C ILE A 421 -14.19 14.49 0.04
N LEU A 422 -13.33 14.01 0.93
CA LEU A 422 -12.00 13.51 0.56
C LEU A 422 -12.06 12.48 -0.59
N GLY A 423 -12.96 11.50 -0.50
CA GLY A 423 -13.10 10.45 -1.52
C GLY A 423 -13.59 10.98 -2.88
N LEU A 424 -14.51 11.96 -2.85
CA LEU A 424 -14.98 12.63 -4.07
C LEU A 424 -13.85 13.41 -4.73
N VAL A 425 -13.11 14.22 -3.96
CA VAL A 425 -11.99 15.01 -4.46
C VAL A 425 -10.89 14.09 -5.02
N ALA A 426 -10.59 12.98 -4.34
CA ALA A 426 -9.61 12.00 -4.80
C ALA A 426 -9.96 11.44 -6.19
N LYS A 427 -11.23 11.12 -6.45
CA LYS A 427 -11.69 10.63 -7.77
C LYS A 427 -11.62 11.71 -8.86
N VAL A 428 -12.02 12.93 -8.53
CA VAL A 428 -11.91 14.07 -9.46
C VAL A 428 -10.44 14.33 -9.82
N VAL A 429 -9.55 14.34 -8.82
CA VAL A 429 -8.10 14.52 -9.03
C VAL A 429 -7.50 13.38 -9.85
N ALA A 430 -7.96 12.14 -9.66
CA ALA A 430 -7.50 10.98 -10.45
C ALA A 430 -7.93 11.06 -11.93
N ILE A 431 -9.09 11.63 -12.24
CA ILE A 431 -9.60 11.76 -13.62
C ILE A 431 -8.98 12.96 -14.34
N ARG A 432 -8.65 14.04 -13.63
CA ARG A 432 -8.16 15.30 -14.23
C ARG A 432 -6.96 15.14 -15.18
N PRO A 433 -5.90 14.36 -14.86
CA PRO A 433 -4.75 14.16 -15.75
C PRO A 433 -5.15 13.51 -17.08
N LEU A 434 -6.12 12.61 -17.09
CA LEU A 434 -6.60 11.93 -18.30
C LEU A 434 -7.27 12.92 -19.26
N LEU A 435 -8.10 13.80 -18.73
CA LEU A 435 -8.77 14.83 -19.53
C LEU A 435 -7.75 15.80 -20.14
N ALA A 436 -6.75 16.21 -19.34
CA ALA A 436 -5.68 17.08 -19.80
C ALA A 436 -4.80 16.44 -20.89
N ALA A 437 -4.62 15.10 -20.84
CA ALA A 437 -3.88 14.33 -21.83
C ALA A 437 -4.73 13.87 -23.03
N GLY A 438 -5.99 14.29 -23.15
CA GLY A 438 -6.88 13.87 -24.23
C GLY A 438 -7.38 12.42 -24.12
N LEU A 439 -7.15 11.73 -23.00
CA LEU A 439 -7.56 10.34 -22.76
C LEU A 439 -9.01 10.27 -22.23
N TRP A 440 -9.91 11.06 -22.83
CA TRP A 440 -11.30 11.17 -22.39
C TRP A 440 -12.08 9.84 -22.43
N PRO A 441 -11.80 8.83 -23.32
CA PRO A 441 -12.49 7.55 -23.24
C PRO A 441 -12.24 6.83 -21.91
N LEU A 442 -10.99 6.89 -21.38
CA LEU A 442 -10.67 6.34 -20.06
C LEU A 442 -11.41 7.09 -18.95
N ALA A 443 -11.54 8.41 -19.07
CA ALA A 443 -12.30 9.21 -18.10
C ALA A 443 -13.79 8.83 -18.07
N VAL A 444 -14.40 8.59 -19.23
CA VAL A 444 -15.81 8.12 -19.31
C VAL A 444 -15.98 6.75 -18.65
N LEU A 445 -15.09 5.80 -18.95
CA LEU A 445 -15.12 4.47 -18.31
C LEU A 445 -14.90 4.56 -16.80
N ALA A 446 -14.04 5.47 -16.35
CA ALA A 446 -13.85 5.74 -14.92
C ALA A 446 -15.13 6.24 -14.25
N VAL A 447 -15.86 7.17 -14.88
CA VAL A 447 -17.16 7.66 -14.36
C VAL A 447 -18.18 6.52 -14.27
N ILE A 448 -18.24 5.64 -15.26
CA ILE A 448 -19.09 4.43 -15.20
C ILE A 448 -18.70 3.57 -13.99
N ALA A 449 -17.41 3.35 -13.76
CA ALA A 449 -16.93 2.59 -12.61
C ALA A 449 -17.25 3.27 -11.27
N VAL A 450 -17.30 4.63 -11.20
CA VAL A 450 -17.81 5.35 -10.01
C VAL A 450 -19.24 4.96 -9.71
N VAL A 451 -20.12 5.03 -10.71
CA VAL A 451 -21.56 4.74 -10.54
C VAL A 451 -21.76 3.30 -10.05
N LEU A 452 -21.05 2.34 -10.65
CA LEU A 452 -21.10 0.95 -10.19
C LEU A 452 -20.54 0.78 -8.77
N GLY A 453 -19.46 1.48 -8.43
CA GLY A 453 -18.85 1.46 -7.10
C GLY A 453 -19.75 2.02 -6.02
N ILE A 454 -20.51 3.09 -6.31
CA ILE A 454 -21.50 3.66 -5.40
C ILE A 454 -22.52 2.58 -4.98
N ALA A 455 -23.04 1.80 -5.93
CA ALA A 455 -24.01 0.74 -5.63
C ALA A 455 -23.45 -0.31 -4.64
N VAL A 456 -22.17 -0.68 -4.76
CA VAL A 456 -21.50 -1.63 -3.84
C VAL A 456 -21.51 -1.10 -2.42
N TYR A 457 -21.02 0.12 -2.23
CA TYR A 457 -20.83 0.69 -0.89
C TYR A 457 -22.15 1.12 -0.25
N VAL A 458 -23.09 1.68 -1.03
CA VAL A 458 -24.44 2.04 -0.53
C VAL A 458 -25.22 0.81 -0.10
N ARG A 459 -25.11 -0.32 -0.84
CA ARG A 459 -25.69 -1.60 -0.41
C ARG A 459 -25.17 -2.01 0.98
N TRP A 460 -23.88 -1.86 1.23
CA TRP A 460 -23.30 -2.18 2.53
C TRP A 460 -23.73 -1.20 3.62
N ILE A 461 -23.74 0.10 3.33
CA ILE A 461 -24.25 1.13 4.26
C ILE A 461 -25.71 0.85 4.64
N ALA A 462 -26.53 0.41 3.69
CA ALA A 462 -27.91 0.03 3.96
C ALA A 462 -28.03 -1.13 4.97
N VAL A 463 -27.14 -2.11 4.90
CA VAL A 463 -27.06 -3.21 5.89
C VAL A 463 -26.67 -2.66 7.27
N LEU A 464 -25.70 -1.76 7.36
CA LEU A 464 -25.26 -1.15 8.63
C LEU A 464 -26.36 -0.33 9.30
N LEU A 465 -27.22 0.32 8.51
CA LEU A 465 -28.33 1.17 8.97
C LEU A 465 -29.64 0.42 9.15
N ALA A 466 -29.74 -0.83 8.70
CA ALA A 466 -30.97 -1.63 8.83
C ALA A 466 -31.37 -1.80 10.31
N ALA A 467 -32.62 -2.14 10.55
CA ALA A 467 -33.05 -2.48 11.92
C ALA A 467 -32.31 -3.73 12.40
N PRO A 468 -31.81 -3.76 13.64
CA PRO A 468 -31.30 -4.98 14.24
C PRO A 468 -32.39 -6.05 14.20
N GLU A 469 -32.08 -7.28 13.83
CA GLU A 469 -33.05 -8.38 13.96
C GLU A 469 -33.27 -8.63 15.45
N HIS A 470 -34.50 -8.41 15.91
CA HIS A 470 -34.94 -8.87 17.23
C HIS A 470 -34.95 -10.40 17.17
N ARG A 471 -33.84 -11.03 17.57
CA ARG A 471 -33.84 -12.47 17.83
C ARG A 471 -34.68 -12.71 19.06
N THR A 472 -35.94 -13.08 18.85
CA THR A 472 -36.78 -13.64 19.91
C THR A 472 -36.06 -14.86 20.48
N THR A 473 -35.76 -14.81 21.77
CA THR A 473 -35.16 -15.88 22.57
C THR A 473 -36.11 -17.10 22.75
N ALA A 474 -37.07 -17.29 21.86
CA ALA A 474 -38.04 -18.37 21.90
C ALA A 474 -37.87 -19.29 20.70
N ALA A 475 -36.90 -20.18 20.77
CA ALA A 475 -36.92 -21.43 20.03
C ALA A 475 -36.09 -22.46 20.79
N SER A 476 -36.78 -23.34 21.50
CA SER A 476 -36.25 -24.62 21.92
C SER A 476 -35.83 -25.41 20.68
N GLY A 477 -34.56 -25.64 20.53
CA GLY A 477 -34.05 -26.45 19.43
C GLY A 477 -32.65 -25.98 19.01
N ASN A 478 -31.72 -26.86 18.90
CA ASN A 478 -30.27 -26.84 18.62
C ASN A 478 -29.66 -25.77 17.67
N ASN A 479 -30.30 -24.65 17.42
CA ASN A 479 -29.75 -23.49 16.70
C ASN A 479 -29.55 -22.33 17.69
N ALA A 480 -28.48 -22.42 18.50
CA ALA A 480 -27.96 -21.26 19.24
C ALA A 480 -27.57 -20.18 18.21
N GLY A 481 -28.45 -19.20 18.04
CA GLY A 481 -28.21 -18.09 17.14
C GLY A 481 -26.88 -17.41 17.50
N THR A 482 -25.95 -17.31 16.58
CA THR A 482 -24.66 -16.64 16.76
C THR A 482 -24.87 -15.20 17.22
N VAL A 483 -24.48 -14.88 18.44
CA VAL A 483 -24.52 -13.51 18.98
C VAL A 483 -23.30 -12.78 18.44
N VAL A 484 -23.53 -11.68 17.73
CA VAL A 484 -22.45 -10.80 17.31
C VAL A 484 -22.02 -9.95 18.49
N GLU A 485 -20.77 -10.08 18.87
CA GLU A 485 -20.13 -9.30 19.93
C GLU A 485 -19.15 -8.30 19.30
N VAL A 486 -19.23 -7.05 19.71
CA VAL A 486 -18.29 -6.01 19.30
C VAL A 486 -17.25 -5.86 20.41
N GLN A 487 -16.04 -6.34 20.14
CA GLN A 487 -14.90 -6.21 21.06
C GLN A 487 -13.86 -5.28 20.44
N VAL A 488 -13.81 -4.04 20.93
CA VAL A 488 -12.82 -3.05 20.48
C VAL A 488 -11.61 -3.13 21.40
N GLY A 489 -10.54 -3.77 20.92
CA GLY A 489 -9.26 -3.77 21.64
C GLY A 489 -8.57 -2.38 21.55
N PRO A 490 -7.54 -2.14 22.38
CA PRO A 490 -6.83 -0.84 22.39
C PRO A 490 -6.18 -0.50 21.04
N GLY A 491 -5.68 -1.49 20.30
CA GLY A 491 -5.13 -1.29 18.97
C GLY A 491 -6.21 -0.89 17.94
N ALA A 492 -7.34 -1.61 17.94
CA ALA A 492 -8.47 -1.27 17.08
C ALA A 492 -9.04 0.11 17.44
N LEU A 493 -9.14 0.45 18.72
CA LEU A 493 -9.58 1.78 19.17
C LEU A 493 -8.66 2.89 18.65
N ALA A 494 -7.35 2.70 18.76
CA ALA A 494 -6.36 3.67 18.26
C ALA A 494 -6.49 3.87 16.74
N VAL A 495 -6.57 2.77 15.97
CA VAL A 495 -6.70 2.85 14.50
C VAL A 495 -8.04 3.46 14.09
N LEU A 496 -9.15 3.10 14.75
CA LEU A 496 -10.46 3.67 14.48
C LEU A 496 -10.51 5.18 14.78
N SER A 497 -10.01 5.60 15.95
CA SER A 497 -10.08 7.01 16.35
C SER A 497 -9.18 7.88 15.47
N LEU A 498 -7.91 7.49 15.28
CA LEU A 498 -6.97 8.26 14.46
C LEU A 498 -7.33 8.23 12.98
N GLY A 499 -7.73 7.06 12.45
CA GLY A 499 -8.14 6.92 11.06
C GLY A 499 -9.42 7.71 10.76
N THR A 500 -10.41 7.67 11.66
CA THR A 500 -11.65 8.46 11.52
C THR A 500 -11.37 9.95 11.61
N ALA A 501 -10.54 10.38 12.57
CA ALA A 501 -10.14 11.79 12.69
C ALA A 501 -9.43 12.27 11.41
N LEU A 502 -8.52 11.46 10.85
CA LEU A 502 -7.83 11.77 9.60
C LEU A 502 -8.84 11.92 8.44
N LEU A 503 -9.78 10.97 8.29
CA LEU A 503 -10.80 11.02 7.23
C LEU A 503 -11.71 12.25 7.37
N VAL A 504 -12.10 12.61 8.60
CA VAL A 504 -12.92 13.80 8.87
C VAL A 504 -12.15 15.08 8.55
N VAL A 505 -10.94 15.24 9.10
CA VAL A 505 -10.10 16.43 8.88
C VAL A 505 -9.79 16.61 7.39
N ALA A 506 -9.38 15.54 6.71
CA ALA A 506 -9.08 15.59 5.29
C ALA A 506 -10.34 15.76 4.40
N SER A 507 -11.54 15.44 4.89
CA SER A 507 -12.80 15.74 4.20
C SER A 507 -13.21 17.20 4.37
N VAL A 508 -12.91 17.83 5.51
CA VAL A 508 -13.19 19.26 5.76
C VAL A 508 -12.15 20.15 5.07
N VAL A 509 -10.88 19.75 5.12
CA VAL A 509 -9.76 20.50 4.53
C VAL A 509 -8.93 19.57 3.63
N PRO A 510 -9.44 19.22 2.43
CA PRO A 510 -8.73 18.29 1.53
C PRO A 510 -7.36 18.82 1.07
N GLN A 511 -7.14 20.15 1.17
CA GLN A 511 -5.84 20.77 0.89
C GLN A 511 -4.72 20.28 1.79
N VAL A 512 -5.01 19.81 3.02
CA VAL A 512 -4.00 19.22 3.91
C VAL A 512 -3.31 18.03 3.24
N LEU A 513 -4.06 17.16 2.56
CA LEU A 513 -3.47 16.03 1.83
C LEU A 513 -2.86 16.46 0.49
N TYR A 514 -3.57 17.30 -0.26
CA TYR A 514 -3.13 17.69 -1.60
C TYR A 514 -2.03 18.74 -1.60
N GLY A 515 -1.95 19.60 -0.57
CA GLY A 515 -0.87 20.56 -0.38
C GLY A 515 0.48 19.92 -0.07
N LEU A 516 0.48 18.76 0.58
CA LEU A 516 1.71 17.96 0.79
C LEU A 516 2.25 17.34 -0.51
N LEU A 517 1.43 17.33 -1.57
CA LEU A 517 1.75 16.72 -2.86
C LEU A 517 1.96 17.78 -3.96
N SER A 518 1.76 19.07 -3.64
CA SER A 518 1.97 20.19 -4.58
C SER A 518 3.43 20.60 -4.64
#